data_fed32da5ccab682094f72a8254850bbb
#
_entry.id   fed32da5ccab682094f72a8254850bbb
#
_cell.length_a   1.000
_cell.length_b   1.000
_cell.length_c   1.000
_cell.angle_alpha   90.00
_cell.angle_beta   90.00
_cell.angle_gamma   90.00
#
_symmetry.space_group_name_H-M   'P 1'
#
loop_
_entity.id
_entity.type
_entity.pdbx_description
1 polymer ?
#
loop_
_entity_poly.entity_id
_entity_poly.type
_entity_poly.pdbx_seq_one_letter_code
_entity_poly.pdbx_strand_id
1 'polypeptide(L)'
;EGEARKYSQKTLLKNWALSRCLGQVYLDGKAGKDANASASAYLEFGRQPIQVYEALGVIVDKYANKKYAGSVQSDFNTMKCIDLFHSKELDDLSSKLSASK
;
A
#
# COMPACT_ATOMS: atom_id res chain seq x y z
N GLU A 1 3.40 -5.08 -17.47
CA GLU A 1 3.65 -3.97 -16.54
C GLU A 1 4.70 -4.37 -15.54
N GLY A 2 5.94 -4.11 -15.90
CA GLY A 2 7.04 -4.35 -15.00
C GLY A 2 7.15 -5.81 -14.59
N GLU A 3 7.35 -6.02 -13.31
CA GLU A 3 7.66 -7.35 -12.77
C GLU A 3 6.47 -7.99 -12.06
N ALA A 4 5.28 -7.42 -12.21
CA ALA A 4 4.12 -7.86 -11.41
C ALA A 4 3.83 -9.35 -11.53
N ARG A 5 4.04 -9.94 -12.71
CA ARG A 5 3.76 -11.36 -12.92
C ARG A 5 4.66 -12.27 -12.08
N LYS A 6 5.81 -11.76 -11.66
CA LYS A 6 6.79 -12.55 -10.91
C LYS A 6 6.54 -12.56 -9.41
N TYR A 7 5.68 -11.68 -8.94
CA TYR A 7 5.48 -11.52 -7.50
C TYR A 7 4.47 -12.53 -6.96
N SER A 8 4.69 -12.96 -5.74
CA SER A 8 3.73 -13.79 -5.02
C SER A 8 2.47 -12.97 -4.75
N GLN A 9 1.37 -13.64 -4.45
CA GLN A 9 0.15 -12.95 -4.07
C GLN A 9 0.34 -12.08 -2.84
N LYS A 10 1.12 -12.55 -1.86
CA LYS A 10 1.45 -11.74 -0.69
C LYS A 10 2.17 -10.45 -1.09
N THR A 11 3.16 -10.55 -1.97
CA THR A 11 3.91 -9.38 -2.41
C THR A 11 3.03 -8.41 -3.17
N LEU A 12 2.14 -8.93 -4.02
CA LEU A 12 1.20 -8.07 -4.74
C LEU A 12 0.31 -7.29 -3.79
N LEU A 13 -0.16 -7.92 -2.72
CA LEU A 13 -0.97 -7.23 -1.72
C LEU A 13 -0.18 -6.13 -1.02
N LYS A 14 1.07 -6.41 -0.66
CA LYS A 14 1.90 -5.40 0.01
C LYS A 14 2.23 -4.24 -0.93
N ASN A 15 2.51 -4.54 -2.20
CA ASN A 15 2.80 -3.49 -3.18
C ASN A 15 1.56 -2.65 -3.46
N TRP A 16 0.38 -3.28 -3.50
CA TRP A 16 -0.86 -2.54 -3.61
C TRP A 16 -1.04 -1.57 -2.45
N ALA A 17 -0.79 -2.05 -1.22
CA ALA A 17 -0.95 -1.21 -0.04
C ALA A 17 0.00 -0.02 -0.05
N LEU A 18 1.27 -0.26 -0.41
CA LEU A 18 2.26 0.83 -0.53
C LEU A 18 1.81 1.85 -1.55
N SER A 19 1.38 1.38 -2.73
CA SER A 19 0.95 2.27 -3.81
C SER A 19 -0.28 3.07 -3.41
N ARG A 20 -1.24 2.46 -2.72
CA ARG A 20 -2.42 3.18 -2.25
C ARG A 20 -2.07 4.22 -1.19
N CYS A 21 -1.13 3.90 -0.30
CA CYS A 21 -0.68 4.87 0.69
C CYS A 21 -0.08 6.09 0.00
N LEU A 22 0.82 5.87 -0.95
CA LEU A 22 1.43 6.98 -1.69
C LEU A 22 0.38 7.78 -2.46
N GLY A 23 -0.59 7.10 -3.06
CA GLY A 23 -1.66 7.78 -3.77
C GLY A 23 -2.53 8.64 -2.87
N GLN A 24 -2.68 8.21 -1.61
CA GLN A 24 -3.49 8.95 -0.63
C GLN A 24 -2.76 10.16 -0.07
N VAL A 25 -1.48 10.00 0.28
CA VAL A 25 -0.73 11.11 0.89
C VAL A 25 -0.30 12.16 -0.13
N TYR A 26 -0.22 11.81 -1.41
CA TYR A 26 0.15 12.72 -2.49
C TYR A 26 -1.02 12.93 -3.45
N LEU A 27 -2.22 13.00 -2.92
CA LEU A 27 -3.45 12.99 -3.69
C LEU A 27 -3.49 14.00 -4.83
N ASP A 28 -2.96 15.19 -4.60
CA ASP A 28 -3.11 16.30 -5.56
C ASP A 28 -2.00 16.38 -6.60
N GLY A 29 -1.03 15.48 -6.60
CA GLY A 29 0.11 15.58 -7.48
C GLY A 29 0.19 14.46 -8.51
N LYS A 30 1.11 14.61 -9.45
CA LYS A 30 1.36 13.59 -10.45
C LYS A 30 1.83 12.28 -9.81
N ALA A 31 2.66 12.38 -8.79
CA ALA A 31 3.16 11.20 -8.09
C ALA A 31 2.02 10.41 -7.48
N GLY A 32 1.04 11.10 -6.90
CA GLY A 32 -0.10 10.42 -6.30
C GLY A 32 -0.96 9.73 -7.35
N LYS A 33 -1.16 10.38 -8.50
CA LYS A 33 -1.91 9.77 -9.59
C LYS A 33 -1.21 8.54 -10.12
N ASP A 34 0.11 8.63 -10.27
CA ASP A 34 0.89 7.49 -10.73
C ASP A 34 0.86 6.36 -9.73
N ALA A 35 0.92 6.67 -8.45
CA ALA A 35 0.84 5.66 -7.40
C ALA A 35 -0.51 4.94 -7.43
N ASN A 36 -1.61 5.68 -7.63
CA ASN A 36 -2.94 5.06 -7.72
C ASN A 36 -3.07 4.19 -8.97
N ALA A 37 -2.48 4.62 -10.09
CA ALA A 37 -2.45 3.79 -11.29
C ALA A 37 -1.65 2.51 -11.04
N SER A 38 -0.54 2.62 -10.32
CA SER A 38 0.27 1.45 -9.96
C SER A 38 -0.52 0.49 -9.08
N ALA A 39 -1.28 1.02 -8.14
CA ALA A 39 -2.14 0.17 -7.30
C ALA A 39 -3.14 -0.61 -8.15
N SER A 40 -3.74 0.06 -9.14
CA SER A 40 -4.69 -0.61 -10.03
C SER A 40 -4.03 -1.76 -10.78
N ALA A 41 -2.78 -1.56 -11.22
CA ALA A 41 -2.05 -2.61 -11.91
C ALA A 41 -1.80 -3.80 -10.99
N TYR A 42 -1.38 -3.55 -9.74
CA TYR A 42 -1.18 -4.64 -8.79
C TYR A 42 -2.47 -5.39 -8.48
N LEU A 43 -3.58 -4.64 -8.44
CA LEU A 43 -4.90 -5.27 -8.22
C LEU A 43 -5.23 -6.24 -9.36
N GLU A 44 -4.93 -5.84 -10.60
CA GLU A 44 -5.22 -6.68 -11.76
C GLU A 44 -4.50 -8.02 -11.72
N PHE A 45 -3.28 -8.04 -11.21
CA PHE A 45 -2.52 -9.27 -11.13
C PHE A 45 -2.83 -10.07 -9.88
N GLY A 46 -3.54 -9.48 -8.94
CA GLY A 46 -3.95 -10.18 -7.73
C GLY A 46 -5.13 -11.10 -8.00
N ARG A 47 -5.21 -12.16 -7.22
CA ARG A 47 -6.30 -13.13 -7.34
C ARG A 47 -7.16 -13.18 -6.09
N GLN A 48 -7.13 -12.12 -5.31
CA GLN A 48 -7.87 -12.06 -4.06
C GLN A 48 -9.21 -11.37 -4.26
N PRO A 49 -10.22 -11.73 -3.47
CA PRO A 49 -11.51 -11.03 -3.56
C PRO A 49 -11.41 -9.61 -3.03
N ILE A 50 -12.38 -8.79 -3.41
CA ILE A 50 -12.35 -7.36 -3.09
C ILE A 50 -12.28 -7.11 -1.58
N GLN A 51 -12.85 -8.00 -0.77
CA GLN A 51 -12.85 -7.85 0.68
C GLN A 51 -11.43 -7.83 1.27
N VAL A 52 -10.50 -8.50 0.61
CA VAL A 52 -9.11 -8.50 1.03
C VAL A 52 -8.54 -7.08 0.93
N TYR A 53 -8.83 -6.39 -0.18
CA TYR A 53 -8.33 -5.03 -0.39
C TYR A 53 -9.01 -4.04 0.54
N GLU A 54 -10.27 -4.29 0.88
CA GLU A 54 -10.96 -3.45 1.87
C GLU A 54 -10.29 -3.58 3.24
N ALA A 55 -9.94 -4.80 3.63
CA ALA A 55 -9.25 -5.02 4.91
C ALA A 55 -7.87 -4.34 4.94
N LEU A 56 -7.12 -4.46 3.85
CA LEU A 56 -5.82 -3.81 3.76
C LEU A 56 -5.96 -2.29 3.76
N GLY A 57 -7.03 -1.78 3.17
CA GLY A 57 -7.29 -0.35 3.12
C GLY A 57 -7.39 0.28 4.50
N VAL A 58 -7.87 -0.46 5.49
CA VAL A 58 -7.94 0.03 6.86
C VAL A 58 -6.55 0.35 7.39
N ILE A 59 -5.58 -0.54 7.11
CA ILE A 59 -4.20 -0.33 7.55
C ILE A 59 -3.58 0.83 6.77
N VAL A 60 -3.85 0.90 5.47
CA VAL A 60 -3.38 2.02 4.63
C VAL A 60 -3.84 3.35 5.22
N ASP A 61 -5.13 3.46 5.53
CA ASP A 61 -5.69 4.68 6.10
C ASP A 61 -5.03 5.04 7.42
N LYS A 62 -4.80 4.04 8.25
CA LYS A 62 -4.18 4.23 9.56
C LYS A 62 -2.81 4.90 9.43
N TYR A 63 -1.97 4.40 8.51
CA TYR A 63 -0.64 4.95 8.32
C TYR A 63 -0.66 6.28 7.58
N ALA A 64 -1.50 6.41 6.55
CA ALA A 64 -1.59 7.65 5.78
C ALA A 64 -2.01 8.84 6.64
N ASN A 65 -2.79 8.57 7.70
CA ASN A 65 -3.32 9.61 8.57
C ASN A 65 -2.50 9.85 9.83
N LYS A 66 -1.34 9.21 9.97
CA LYS A 66 -0.48 9.43 11.13
C LYS A 66 0.07 10.85 11.13
N LYS A 67 0.40 11.34 12.30
CA LYS A 67 1.00 12.66 12.47
C LYS A 67 2.46 12.48 12.84
N TYR A 68 3.35 12.89 11.95
CA TYR A 68 4.78 12.81 12.17
C TYR A 68 5.34 14.22 12.32
N ALA A 69 6.43 14.32 13.05
CA ALA A 69 7.14 15.59 13.23
C ALA A 69 8.63 15.31 13.38
N GLY A 70 9.44 16.28 13.00
CA GLY A 70 10.88 16.15 13.08
C GLY A 70 11.53 17.50 13.02
N SER A 71 12.86 17.53 12.95
CA SER A 71 13.63 18.79 12.92
C SER A 71 13.43 19.56 11.61
N VAL A 72 13.10 18.84 10.53
CA VAL A 72 12.77 19.48 9.26
C VAL A 72 11.26 19.66 9.22
N GLN A 73 10.81 20.80 8.70
CA GLN A 73 9.38 21.08 8.57
C GLN A 73 8.79 20.24 7.44
N SER A 74 7.95 19.26 7.75
CA SER A 74 7.35 18.39 6.76
C SER A 74 6.25 17.56 7.40
N ASP A 75 5.37 17.04 6.59
CA ASP A 75 4.38 16.04 7.02
C ASP A 75 4.97 14.64 7.02
N PHE A 76 6.12 14.45 6.40
CA PHE A 76 6.80 13.16 6.32
C PHE A 76 5.92 12.08 5.69
N ASN A 77 5.22 12.46 4.63
CA ASN A 77 4.27 11.55 3.97
C ASN A 77 4.91 10.31 3.39
N THR A 78 6.09 10.45 2.78
CA THR A 78 6.80 9.28 2.25
C THR A 78 7.15 8.31 3.37
N MET A 79 7.59 8.85 4.51
CA MET A 79 7.99 8.03 5.65
C MET A 79 6.81 7.21 6.18
N LYS A 80 5.60 7.79 6.18
CA LYS A 80 4.40 7.08 6.61
C LYS A 80 4.18 5.81 5.78
N CYS A 81 4.35 5.92 4.48
CA CYS A 81 4.12 4.80 3.59
C CYS A 81 5.24 3.76 3.66
N ILE A 82 6.47 4.22 3.88
CA ILE A 82 7.58 3.29 4.10
C ILE A 82 7.35 2.51 5.40
N ASP A 83 6.92 3.19 6.46
CA ASP A 83 6.62 2.53 7.73
C ASP A 83 5.48 1.52 7.57
N LEU A 84 4.45 1.89 6.81
CA LEU A 84 3.38 0.95 6.49
C LEU A 84 3.93 -0.31 5.83
N PHE A 85 4.78 -0.13 4.82
CA PHE A 85 5.30 -1.24 4.04
C PHE A 85 6.10 -2.21 4.91
N HIS A 86 6.79 -1.70 5.91
CA HIS A 86 7.61 -2.52 6.82
C HIS A 86 6.88 -2.95 8.08
N SER A 87 5.61 -2.59 8.22
CA SER A 87 4.87 -2.90 9.44
C SER A 87 4.59 -4.39 9.55
N LYS A 88 4.64 -4.87 10.80
CA LYS A 88 4.26 -6.25 11.09
C LYS A 88 2.79 -6.47 10.76
N GLU A 89 1.98 -5.46 10.99
CA GLU A 89 0.54 -5.49 10.75
C GLU A 89 0.24 -5.80 9.28
N LEU A 90 0.88 -5.08 8.36
CA LEU A 90 0.68 -5.33 6.94
C LEU A 90 1.21 -6.70 6.53
N ASP A 91 2.39 -7.06 7.05
CA ASP A 91 3.00 -8.32 6.69
C ASP A 91 2.13 -9.50 7.14
N ASP A 92 1.65 -9.44 8.38
CA ASP A 92 0.83 -10.51 8.93
C ASP A 92 -0.50 -10.65 8.18
N LEU A 93 -1.16 -9.53 7.91
CA LEU A 93 -2.44 -9.57 7.22
C LEU A 93 -2.28 -10.04 5.78
N SER A 94 -1.22 -9.57 5.10
CA SER A 94 -0.95 -10.00 3.73
C SER A 94 -0.67 -11.49 3.65
N SER A 95 0.06 -12.03 4.62
CA SER A 95 0.31 -13.47 4.69
C SER A 95 -0.98 -14.24 4.90
N LYS A 96 -1.78 -13.80 5.86
CA LYS A 96 -3.03 -14.47 6.21
C LYS A 96 -4.01 -14.48 5.04
N LEU A 97 -4.20 -13.32 4.41
CA LEU A 97 -5.21 -13.19 3.36
C LEU A 97 -4.79 -13.90 2.08
N SER A 98 -3.50 -13.94 1.77
CA SER A 98 -3.02 -14.61 0.57
C SER A 98 -2.91 -16.11 0.74
N ALA A 99 -2.83 -16.60 1.97
CA ALA A 99 -2.68 -18.04 2.24
C ALA A 99 -4.01 -18.78 2.16
N SER A 100 -5.13 -18.09 2.23
CA SER A 100 -6.43 -18.75 2.30
C SER A 100 -6.99 -19.12 0.92
N LYS A 101 -6.12 -19.43 0.00
CA LYS A 101 -6.53 -19.81 -1.37
C LYS A 101 -7.02 -21.20 -1.48
#